data_b32a0d2682047bc0e8cb3b03c9dda344
#
_entry.id   b32a0d2682047bc0e8cb3b03c9dda344
#
_cell.length_a   1.000
_cell.length_b   1.000
_cell.length_c   1.000
_cell.angle_alpha   90.00
_cell.angle_beta   90.00
_cell.angle_gamma   90.00
#
_symmetry.space_group_name_H-M   'P 1'
#
loop_
_entity.id
_entity.type
_entity.pdbx_description
1 polymer ?
#
loop_
_entity_poly.entity_id
_entity_poly.type
_entity_poly.pdbx_seq_one_letter_code
_entity_poly.pdbx_strand_id
1 'polypeptide(L)'
;MKFKRAIFRPLFHYKGVNMIKKILVIHGPNLNLLGEREPGVYGSAGIDVLNSNIIDRANEQGLECEIFQSNHEGAIIDKLHAARTAFDGVIINAGAYTHYSYAIRDAIAAIKIPVIEVHISNIDAREEFRANSVIAPVCKGSICGLGFMSYYLAVQAMS
;
A
#
# COMPACT_ATOMS: atom_id res chain seq x y z
N MET A 1 -13.53 35.74 -10.89
CA MET A 1 -13.74 34.52 -11.65
C MET A 1 -13.55 33.35 -10.66
N LYS A 2 -14.63 32.69 -10.25
CA LYS A 2 -14.57 31.61 -9.26
C LYS A 2 -14.28 30.30 -10.01
N PHE A 3 -13.10 29.73 -9.86
CA PHE A 3 -12.80 28.38 -10.33
C PHE A 3 -13.67 27.38 -9.56
N LYS A 4 -14.63 26.76 -10.22
CA LYS A 4 -15.33 25.59 -9.68
C LYS A 4 -14.33 24.45 -9.61
N ARG A 5 -14.04 23.97 -8.39
CA ARG A 5 -13.33 22.70 -8.19
C ARG A 5 -14.08 21.62 -8.97
N ALA A 6 -13.41 21.05 -9.95
CA ALA A 6 -13.89 19.83 -10.61
C ALA A 6 -13.88 18.72 -9.56
N ILE A 7 -15.05 18.27 -9.16
CA ILE A 7 -15.20 17.08 -8.32
C ILE A 7 -14.82 15.91 -9.24
N PHE A 8 -13.65 15.32 -9.02
CA PHE A 8 -13.22 14.10 -9.71
C PHE A 8 -14.19 13.00 -9.28
N ARG A 9 -15.11 12.61 -10.14
CA ARG A 9 -15.99 11.46 -9.90
C ARG A 9 -15.14 10.21 -10.10
N PRO A 10 -15.12 9.24 -9.16
CA PRO A 10 -14.41 7.98 -9.35
C PRO A 10 -14.92 7.28 -10.61
N LEU A 11 -14.00 6.80 -11.44
CA LEU A 11 -14.26 6.17 -12.74
C LEU A 11 -15.01 4.82 -12.64
N PHE A 12 -15.23 4.31 -11.44
CA PHE A 12 -15.88 3.02 -11.20
C PHE A 12 -17.05 3.15 -10.21
N HIS A 13 -18.24 3.45 -10.72
CA HIS A 13 -19.48 3.22 -9.99
C HIS A 13 -19.87 1.75 -10.12
N TYR A 14 -19.36 0.89 -9.23
CA TYR A 14 -19.93 -0.43 -9.04
C TYR A 14 -21.16 -0.29 -8.13
N LYS A 15 -22.36 -0.55 -8.70
CA LYS A 15 -23.58 -0.66 -7.90
C LYS A 15 -23.40 -1.81 -6.90
N GLY A 16 -23.42 -1.49 -5.58
CA GLY A 16 -23.37 -2.48 -4.49
C GLY A 16 -22.03 -2.58 -3.76
N VAL A 17 -21.04 -1.71 -4.01
CA VAL A 17 -19.80 -1.69 -3.24
C VAL A 17 -20.00 -0.84 -1.98
N ASN A 18 -19.80 -1.43 -0.81
CA ASN A 18 -19.65 -0.66 0.42
C ASN A 18 -18.52 0.36 0.22
N MET A 19 -18.80 1.63 0.51
CA MET A 19 -17.76 2.65 0.44
C MET A 19 -16.65 2.27 1.42
N ILE A 20 -15.40 2.26 0.94
CA ILE A 20 -14.23 2.09 1.80
C ILE A 20 -14.18 3.28 2.75
N LYS A 21 -14.10 3.01 4.04
CA LYS A 21 -14.03 4.03 5.10
C LYS A 21 -12.76 3.92 5.91
N LYS A 22 -12.23 2.71 6.05
CA LYS A 22 -11.06 2.43 6.85
C LYS A 22 -10.06 1.58 6.07
N ILE A 23 -8.83 2.06 5.95
CA ILE A 23 -7.74 1.37 5.28
C ILE A 23 -6.61 1.03 6.24
N LEU A 24 -5.92 -0.08 5.95
CA LEU A 24 -4.69 -0.47 6.61
C LEU A 24 -3.52 -0.31 5.64
N VAL A 25 -2.45 0.33 6.08
CA VAL A 25 -1.18 0.37 5.37
C VAL A 25 -0.19 -0.54 6.07
N ILE A 26 0.37 -1.51 5.33
CA ILE A 26 1.37 -2.44 5.84
C ILE A 26 2.72 -2.14 5.21
N HIS A 27 3.71 -1.90 6.06
CA HIS A 27 5.12 -1.81 5.70
C HIS A 27 5.84 -3.09 6.11
N GLY A 28 6.48 -3.73 5.15
CA GLY A 28 7.29 -4.93 5.32
C GLY A 28 8.70 -4.65 5.85
N PRO A 29 9.58 -5.67 5.76
CA PRO A 29 10.90 -5.62 6.35
C PRO A 29 11.76 -4.50 5.80
N ASN A 30 12.57 -3.94 6.70
CA ASN A 30 13.53 -2.87 6.47
C ASN A 30 12.94 -1.49 6.11
N LEU A 31 11.62 -1.35 5.97
CA LEU A 31 11.00 -0.05 5.73
C LEU A 31 11.06 0.86 6.97
N ASN A 32 11.22 0.30 8.15
CA ASN A 32 11.54 1.06 9.36
C ASN A 32 12.87 1.84 9.28
N LEU A 33 13.77 1.44 8.38
CA LEU A 33 15.07 2.10 8.12
C LEU A 33 15.02 3.05 6.91
N LEU A 34 13.83 3.42 6.45
CA LEU A 34 13.64 4.34 5.35
C LEU A 34 14.26 5.72 5.71
N GLY A 35 15.03 6.28 4.80
CA GLY A 35 15.81 7.52 5.01
C GLY A 35 17.22 7.27 5.57
N GLU A 36 17.46 6.19 6.27
CA GLU A 36 18.79 5.79 6.75
C GLU A 36 19.50 4.87 5.75
N ARG A 37 18.73 4.02 5.06
CA ARG A 37 19.21 3.01 4.13
C ARG A 37 18.98 3.45 2.68
N GLU A 38 19.99 3.26 1.83
CA GLU A 38 19.94 3.49 0.38
C GLU A 38 19.30 4.84 -0.01
N PRO A 39 19.80 6.01 0.47
CA PRO A 39 19.16 7.30 0.19
C PRO A 39 19.12 7.66 -1.30
N GLY A 40 19.97 7.07 -2.13
CA GLY A 40 19.95 7.21 -3.59
C GLY A 40 18.76 6.51 -4.26
N VAL A 41 18.13 5.51 -3.59
CA VAL A 41 16.98 4.76 -4.10
C VAL A 41 15.67 5.24 -3.48
N TYR A 42 15.69 5.51 -2.17
CA TYR A 42 14.47 5.81 -1.39
C TYR A 42 14.34 7.28 -0.98
N GLY A 43 15.38 8.11 -1.21
CA GLY A 43 15.44 9.47 -0.69
C GLY A 43 15.86 9.54 0.78
N SER A 44 16.02 10.77 1.30
CA SER A 44 16.43 11.04 2.70
C SER A 44 15.27 11.16 3.67
N ALA A 45 14.03 11.14 3.22
CA ALA A 45 12.85 11.24 4.08
C ALA A 45 12.59 9.90 4.78
N GLY A 46 12.46 9.94 6.10
CA GLY A 46 12.21 8.75 6.92
C GLY A 46 10.78 8.22 6.83
N ILE A 47 10.57 7.04 7.44
CA ILE A 47 9.26 6.40 7.45
C ILE A 47 8.19 7.25 8.15
N ASP A 48 8.57 8.04 9.16
CA ASP A 48 7.64 8.89 9.90
C ASP A 48 7.04 9.98 9.01
N VAL A 49 7.86 10.57 8.12
CA VAL A 49 7.40 11.54 7.13
C VAL A 49 6.45 10.90 6.13
N LEU A 50 6.78 9.70 5.65
CA LEU A 50 5.90 8.93 4.77
C LEU A 50 4.56 8.63 5.45
N ASN A 51 4.59 8.13 6.69
CA ASN A 51 3.40 7.76 7.46
C ASN A 51 2.49 8.97 7.71
N SER A 52 3.05 10.12 8.13
CA SER A 52 2.29 11.35 8.32
C SER A 52 1.59 11.76 7.02
N ASN A 53 2.32 11.78 5.91
CA ASN A 53 1.75 12.17 4.62
C ASN A 53 0.66 11.19 4.13
N ILE A 54 0.79 9.88 4.39
CA ILE A 54 -0.23 8.88 4.06
C ILE A 54 -1.50 9.16 4.85
N ILE A 55 -1.38 9.40 6.17
CA ILE A 55 -2.52 9.69 7.06
C ILE A 55 -3.22 10.97 6.62
N ASP A 56 -2.48 12.04 6.34
CA ASP A 56 -3.04 13.31 5.89
C ASP A 56 -3.84 13.14 4.60
N ARG A 57 -3.28 12.43 3.62
CA ARG A 57 -3.98 12.16 2.36
C ARG A 57 -5.19 11.26 2.51
N ALA A 58 -5.14 10.28 3.40
CA ALA A 58 -6.31 9.45 3.71
C ALA A 58 -7.44 10.32 4.32
N ASN A 59 -7.10 11.18 5.27
CA ASN A 59 -8.04 12.12 5.88
C ASN A 59 -8.66 13.08 4.85
N GLU A 60 -7.87 13.61 3.90
CA GLU A 60 -8.36 14.46 2.81
C GLU A 60 -9.38 13.75 1.91
N GLN A 61 -9.29 12.41 1.81
CA GLN A 61 -10.21 11.56 1.05
C GLN A 61 -11.38 11.04 1.91
N GLY A 62 -11.43 11.41 3.20
CA GLY A 62 -12.46 10.93 4.13
C GLY A 62 -12.27 9.48 4.58
N LEU A 63 -11.03 8.97 4.49
CA LEU A 63 -10.66 7.62 4.92
C LEU A 63 -9.97 7.65 6.28
N GLU A 64 -10.36 6.75 7.18
CA GLU A 64 -9.57 6.41 8.37
C GLU A 64 -8.39 5.52 7.96
N CYS A 65 -7.18 5.82 8.43
CA CYS A 65 -5.97 5.11 8.07
C CYS A 65 -5.21 4.63 9.29
N GLU A 66 -4.92 3.33 9.35
CA GLU A 66 -4.01 2.74 10.32
C GLU A 66 -2.75 2.25 9.61
N ILE A 67 -1.60 2.44 10.25
CA ILE A 67 -0.30 2.01 9.71
C ILE A 67 0.29 0.94 10.60
N PHE A 68 0.80 -0.12 9.99
CA PHE A 68 1.48 -1.23 10.63
C PHE A 68 2.81 -1.51 9.93
N GLN A 69 3.88 -1.70 10.70
CA GLN A 69 5.18 -2.09 10.17
C GLN A 69 5.67 -3.35 10.88
N SER A 70 6.22 -4.30 10.12
CA SER A 70 6.87 -5.47 10.68
C SER A 70 7.98 -6.02 9.78
N ASN A 71 9.05 -6.50 10.41
CA ASN A 71 10.10 -7.28 9.74
C ASN A 71 9.79 -8.79 9.72
N HIS A 72 8.71 -9.21 10.38
CA HIS A 72 8.34 -10.62 10.54
C HIS A 72 7.19 -11.00 9.62
N GLU A 73 7.40 -12.02 8.80
CA GLU A 73 6.41 -12.53 7.84
C GLU A 73 5.10 -12.94 8.54
N GLY A 74 5.21 -13.73 9.63
CA GLY A 74 4.05 -14.18 10.39
C GLY A 74 3.22 -13.03 10.97
N ALA A 75 3.87 -11.97 11.47
CA ALA A 75 3.15 -10.80 11.97
C ALA A 75 2.40 -10.04 10.86
N ILE A 76 2.95 -10.00 9.65
CA ILE A 76 2.27 -9.43 8.47
C ILE A 76 1.04 -10.28 8.11
N ILE A 77 1.17 -11.61 8.12
CA ILE A 77 0.07 -12.54 7.86
C ILE A 77 -1.03 -12.39 8.90
N ASP A 78 -0.70 -12.37 10.19
CA ASP A 78 -1.66 -12.18 11.28
C ASP A 78 -2.39 -10.83 11.15
N LYS A 79 -1.66 -9.76 10.77
CA LYS A 79 -2.26 -8.45 10.53
C LYS A 79 -3.21 -8.45 9.32
N LEU A 80 -2.86 -9.15 8.23
CA LEU A 80 -3.74 -9.35 7.08
C LEU A 80 -5.01 -10.12 7.49
N HIS A 81 -4.88 -11.20 8.28
CA HIS A 81 -6.02 -11.97 8.77
C HIS A 81 -6.95 -11.11 9.65
N ALA A 82 -6.40 -10.28 10.53
CA ALA A 82 -7.17 -9.35 11.33
C ALA A 82 -7.87 -8.28 10.48
N ALA A 83 -7.22 -7.86 9.39
CA ALA A 83 -7.76 -6.81 8.51
C ALA A 83 -9.08 -7.18 7.84
N ARG A 84 -9.35 -8.45 7.59
CA ARG A 84 -10.57 -8.94 6.91
C ARG A 84 -11.89 -8.48 7.54
N THR A 85 -11.88 -8.15 8.83
CA THR A 85 -13.08 -7.74 9.59
C THR A 85 -12.97 -6.33 10.17
N ALA A 86 -11.77 -5.75 10.18
CA ALA A 86 -11.48 -4.47 10.83
C ALA A 86 -11.25 -3.34 9.82
N PHE A 87 -11.05 -3.66 8.54
CA PHE A 87 -10.72 -2.69 7.49
C PHE A 87 -11.50 -3.01 6.21
N ASP A 88 -11.66 -1.98 5.39
CA ASP A 88 -12.33 -2.09 4.09
C ASP A 88 -11.35 -2.27 2.93
N GLY A 89 -10.06 -2.03 3.17
CA GLY A 89 -9.00 -2.20 2.17
C GLY A 89 -7.60 -2.17 2.79
N VAL A 90 -6.62 -2.70 2.06
CA VAL A 90 -5.22 -2.76 2.48
C VAL A 90 -4.31 -2.21 1.38
N ILE A 91 -3.34 -1.40 1.78
CA ILE A 91 -2.19 -1.00 0.95
C ILE A 91 -0.97 -1.70 1.54
N ILE A 92 -0.26 -2.49 0.75
CA ILE A 92 0.88 -3.28 1.23
C ILE A 92 2.15 -3.03 0.44
N ASN A 93 3.23 -2.70 1.14
CA ASN A 93 4.58 -2.82 0.65
C ASN A 93 5.26 -3.96 1.42
N ALA A 94 5.23 -5.14 0.87
CA ALA A 94 5.78 -6.33 1.54
C ALA A 94 7.31 -6.40 1.54
N GLY A 95 7.99 -5.37 0.99
CA GLY A 95 9.44 -5.36 0.87
C GLY A 95 9.95 -6.55 0.07
N ALA A 96 11.02 -7.20 0.53
CA ALA A 96 11.59 -8.35 -0.15
C ALA A 96 10.64 -9.57 -0.19
N TYR A 97 9.71 -9.70 0.77
CA TYR A 97 8.71 -10.77 0.77
C TYR A 97 7.84 -10.78 -0.48
N THR A 98 7.68 -9.63 -1.15
CA THR A 98 6.97 -9.51 -2.44
C THR A 98 7.45 -10.54 -3.46
N HIS A 99 8.75 -10.87 -3.46
CA HIS A 99 9.37 -11.67 -4.51
C HIS A 99 9.34 -13.17 -4.24
N TYR A 100 9.00 -13.62 -3.01
CA TYR A 100 9.08 -15.04 -2.66
C TYR A 100 8.09 -15.53 -1.61
N SER A 101 7.36 -14.64 -0.92
CA SER A 101 6.42 -15.09 0.11
C SER A 101 5.10 -15.56 -0.48
N TYR A 102 5.00 -16.84 -0.73
CA TYR A 102 3.70 -17.46 -1.06
C TYR A 102 2.75 -17.46 0.14
N ALA A 103 3.26 -17.43 1.37
CA ALA A 103 2.43 -17.34 2.56
C ALA A 103 1.69 -16.00 2.66
N ILE A 104 2.35 -14.87 2.38
CA ILE A 104 1.69 -13.55 2.30
C ILE A 104 0.72 -13.53 1.10
N ARG A 105 1.10 -14.09 -0.06
CA ARG A 105 0.19 -14.22 -1.20
C ARG A 105 -1.11 -14.91 -0.83
N ASP A 106 -1.03 -16.05 -0.15
CA ASP A 106 -2.20 -16.83 0.24
C ASP A 106 -3.05 -16.08 1.29
N ALA A 107 -2.41 -15.36 2.22
CA ALA A 107 -3.10 -14.50 3.18
C ALA A 107 -3.88 -13.38 2.48
N ILE A 108 -3.29 -12.72 1.47
CA ILE A 108 -3.95 -11.69 0.67
C ILE A 108 -5.17 -12.30 -0.06
N ALA A 109 -5.01 -13.47 -0.70
CA ALA A 109 -6.09 -14.13 -1.41
C ALA A 109 -7.26 -14.53 -0.48
N ALA A 110 -6.97 -14.83 0.78
CA ALA A 110 -7.97 -15.28 1.75
C ALA A 110 -8.85 -14.16 2.31
N ILE A 111 -8.36 -12.92 2.41
CA ILE A 111 -9.06 -11.85 3.15
C ILE A 111 -10.22 -11.20 2.39
N LYS A 112 -10.33 -11.37 1.10
CA LYS A 112 -11.44 -10.89 0.21
C LYS A 112 -11.71 -9.38 0.19
N ILE A 113 -11.00 -8.57 0.97
CA ILE A 113 -11.02 -7.11 0.85
C ILE A 113 -9.98 -6.68 -0.20
N PRO A 114 -10.16 -5.52 -0.88
CA PRO A 114 -9.20 -5.07 -1.88
C PRO A 114 -7.83 -4.82 -1.26
N VAL A 115 -6.79 -5.33 -1.91
CA VAL A 115 -5.39 -5.09 -1.55
C VAL A 115 -4.70 -4.43 -2.73
N ILE A 116 -4.00 -3.31 -2.50
CA ILE A 116 -3.11 -2.68 -3.48
C ILE A 116 -1.67 -2.87 -3.03
N GLU A 117 -0.87 -3.49 -3.89
CA GLU A 117 0.57 -3.59 -3.71
C GLU A 117 1.24 -2.27 -4.08
N VAL A 118 2.19 -1.80 -3.27
CA VAL A 118 2.97 -0.59 -3.56
C VAL A 118 4.46 -0.80 -3.37
N HIS A 119 5.26 -0.14 -4.21
CA HIS A 119 6.71 -0.06 -4.06
C HIS A 119 7.20 1.36 -4.31
N ILE A 120 8.13 1.83 -3.48
CA ILE A 120 8.78 3.14 -3.62
C ILE A 120 9.67 3.12 -4.86
N SER A 121 10.49 2.08 -5.01
CA SER A 121 11.39 1.90 -6.16
C SER A 121 10.66 1.25 -7.35
N ASN A 122 11.20 1.47 -8.53
CA ASN A 122 10.84 0.68 -9.70
C ASN A 122 11.52 -0.69 -9.59
N ILE A 123 10.72 -1.72 -9.25
CA ILE A 123 11.20 -3.08 -9.03
C ILE A 123 11.80 -3.71 -10.31
N ASP A 124 11.30 -3.32 -11.48
CA ASP A 124 11.80 -3.82 -12.78
C ASP A 124 13.17 -3.24 -13.15
N ALA A 125 13.58 -2.15 -12.54
CA ALA A 125 14.88 -1.51 -12.77
C ALA A 125 15.95 -1.91 -11.74
N ARG A 126 15.68 -2.92 -10.93
CA ARG A 126 16.58 -3.42 -9.87
C ARG A 126 17.17 -4.79 -10.23
N GLU A 127 17.59 -5.56 -9.23
CA GLU A 127 18.13 -6.91 -9.41
C GLU A 127 17.06 -7.82 -10.05
N GLU A 128 17.48 -8.72 -10.94
CA GLU A 128 16.59 -9.58 -11.73
C GLU A 128 15.51 -10.29 -10.89
N PHE A 129 15.87 -10.78 -9.69
CA PHE A 129 14.90 -11.46 -8.82
C PHE A 129 13.76 -10.56 -8.32
N ARG A 130 13.91 -9.22 -8.42
CA ARG A 130 12.88 -8.26 -8.02
C ARG A 130 11.85 -7.97 -9.11
N ALA A 131 12.12 -8.32 -10.34
CA ALA A 131 11.19 -8.12 -11.45
C ALA A 131 9.91 -8.95 -11.31
N ASN A 132 9.94 -10.02 -10.49
CA ASN A 132 8.77 -10.85 -10.26
C ASN A 132 8.15 -10.58 -8.88
N SER A 133 6.86 -10.20 -8.87
CA SER A 133 6.04 -10.16 -7.67
C SER A 133 5.16 -11.40 -7.59
N VAL A 134 5.30 -12.18 -6.53
CA VAL A 134 4.41 -13.33 -6.31
C VAL A 134 3.08 -12.91 -5.68
N ILE A 135 3.00 -11.72 -5.08
CA ILE A 135 1.77 -11.20 -4.46
C ILE A 135 0.90 -10.37 -5.41
N ALA A 136 1.47 -9.70 -6.41
CA ALA A 136 0.75 -8.88 -7.37
C ALA A 136 -0.46 -9.59 -8.01
N PRO A 137 -0.37 -10.87 -8.44
CA PRO A 137 -1.49 -11.55 -9.09
C PRO A 137 -2.73 -11.73 -8.20
N VAL A 138 -2.62 -11.59 -6.88
CA VAL A 138 -3.75 -11.70 -5.93
C VAL A 138 -4.16 -10.35 -5.35
N CYS A 139 -3.45 -9.27 -5.69
CA CYS A 139 -3.81 -7.90 -5.38
C CYS A 139 -4.79 -7.34 -6.42
N LYS A 140 -5.55 -6.32 -6.05
CA LYS A 140 -6.42 -5.56 -6.97
C LYS A 140 -5.61 -4.80 -8.02
N GLY A 141 -4.40 -4.39 -7.66
CA GLY A 141 -3.46 -3.70 -8.53
C GLY A 141 -2.11 -3.49 -7.84
N SER A 142 -1.13 -3.02 -8.62
CA SER A 142 0.21 -2.72 -8.14
C SER A 142 0.66 -1.36 -8.64
N ILE A 143 1.32 -0.58 -7.77
CA ILE A 143 1.86 0.75 -8.09
C ILE A 143 3.31 0.78 -7.61
N CYS A 144 4.26 0.94 -8.53
CA CYS A 144 5.68 0.94 -8.21
C CYS A 144 6.45 2.03 -8.94
N GLY A 145 7.63 2.41 -8.40
CA GLY A 145 8.60 3.27 -9.07
C GLY A 145 8.39 4.77 -8.95
N LEU A 146 7.36 5.21 -8.23
CA LEU A 146 6.99 6.63 -8.13
C LEU A 146 7.37 7.27 -6.78
N GLY A 147 8.30 6.67 -6.05
CA GLY A 147 8.63 7.15 -4.71
C GLY A 147 7.43 7.07 -3.76
N PHE A 148 7.27 8.05 -2.91
CA PHE A 148 6.14 8.16 -1.99
C PHE A 148 4.79 8.34 -2.70
N MET A 149 4.81 8.83 -3.95
CA MET A 149 3.61 8.95 -4.77
C MET A 149 2.92 7.61 -5.01
N SER A 150 3.66 6.48 -4.99
CA SER A 150 3.05 5.14 -5.10
C SER A 150 2.01 4.90 -4.01
N TYR A 151 2.31 5.30 -2.78
CA TYR A 151 1.36 5.20 -1.66
C TYR A 151 0.19 6.18 -1.80
N TYR A 152 0.46 7.43 -2.20
CA TYR A 152 -0.58 8.46 -2.30
C TYR A 152 -1.60 8.11 -3.38
N LEU A 153 -1.14 7.57 -4.50
CA LEU A 153 -2.01 7.07 -5.57
C LEU A 153 -2.81 5.84 -5.12
N ALA A 154 -2.21 4.95 -4.31
CA ALA A 154 -2.93 3.83 -3.73
C ALA A 154 -4.05 4.29 -2.77
N VAL A 155 -3.79 5.29 -1.92
CA VAL A 155 -4.83 5.92 -1.07
C VAL A 155 -5.96 6.48 -1.93
N GLN A 156 -5.63 7.22 -2.99
CA GLN A 156 -6.63 7.77 -3.90
C GLN A 156 -7.43 6.67 -4.62
N ALA A 157 -6.82 5.54 -4.95
CA ALA A 157 -7.49 4.41 -5.58
C ALA A 157 -8.42 3.64 -4.62
N MET A 158 -8.28 3.86 -3.30
CA MET A 158 -9.13 3.30 -2.26
C MET A 158 -10.31 4.22 -1.88
N SER A 159 -10.31 5.49 -2.32
CA SER A 159 -11.36 6.48 -2.01
C SER A 159 -12.61 6.37 -2.89
#